data_ad7a495748dacab877c1bc07e97f7d7b
#
_entry.id   ad7a495748dacab877c1bc07e97f7d7b
#
_cell.length_a   1.000
_cell.length_b   1.000
_cell.length_c   1.000
_cell.angle_alpha   90.00
_cell.angle_beta   90.00
_cell.angle_gamma   90.00
#
_symmetry.space_group_name_H-M   'P 1'
#
loop_
_entity.id
_entity.type
_entity.pdbx_description
1 polymer ?
#
loop_
_entity_poly.entity_id
_entity_poly.type
_entity_poly.pdbx_seq_one_letter_code
_entity_poly.pdbx_strand_id
1 'polypeptide(L)'
;MTRTAGFHAIVAVCFTILCAPLTAASAEIVPFESANESPLVRIYGLPGTGNSTLLPQGQIEVGLNFALSSNYAVNDNSREDIILDGETTRFTVAARYGLLPGLELGIKIPYISHNGGFLDGFIESYHSALGFPNGGRGQAPKNRLLYRYRRDGVEKIRMDSSGSGIGDVLLTAALPLSEEKNQGMTLNAALKLPTGDSDQLRGSGSTDLSLWLHEGIGGTFATGGNWASYGSAGLLFMTKGTVLPDQQKRWVGFGSLGIGWAPLDWLSFKVQADAHTPFFSDSDLKEIAANAVQLIVGGTISFSERTALDIGVSEDLTVNTSPDVVFYFTLRTRF
;
A
#
# COMPACT_ATOMS: atom_id res chain seq x y z
N MET A 1 -2.37 21.33 31.24
CA MET A 1 -1.07 20.63 31.34
C MET A 1 -1.27 19.12 31.34
N THR A 2 -1.70 18.48 30.23
CA THR A 2 -1.94 17.01 30.17
C THR A 2 -1.85 16.43 28.76
N ARG A 3 -1.14 17.07 27.81
CA ARG A 3 -0.98 16.56 26.42
C ARG A 3 0.40 15.99 26.08
N THR A 4 1.37 16.04 26.97
CA THR A 4 2.76 15.59 26.71
C THR A 4 3.06 14.16 27.15
N ALA A 5 2.25 13.55 28.02
CA ALA A 5 2.53 12.22 28.56
C ALA A 5 2.33 11.07 27.53
N GLY A 6 1.37 11.19 26.62
CA GLY A 6 1.07 10.14 25.63
C GLY A 6 2.14 9.99 24.55
N PHE A 7 2.73 11.10 24.11
CA PHE A 7 3.77 11.07 23.07
C PHE A 7 5.09 10.46 23.56
N HIS A 8 5.45 10.69 24.83
CA HIS A 8 6.66 10.10 25.44
C HIS A 8 6.53 8.60 25.67
N ALA A 9 5.30 8.09 25.94
CA ALA A 9 5.08 6.66 26.09
C ALA A 9 5.21 5.90 24.77
N ILE A 10 4.73 6.44 23.66
CA ILE A 10 4.86 5.84 22.33
C ILE A 10 6.32 5.85 21.87
N VAL A 11 7.05 6.94 22.08
CA VAL A 11 8.49 7.05 21.75
C VAL A 11 9.32 6.10 22.62
N ALA A 12 8.99 5.94 23.90
CA ALA A 12 9.69 5.02 24.80
C ALA A 12 9.46 3.54 24.40
N VAL A 13 8.26 3.16 23.96
CA VAL A 13 7.97 1.80 23.48
C VAL A 13 8.73 1.52 22.16
N CYS A 14 8.80 2.48 21.25
CA CYS A 14 9.59 2.34 20.01
C CYS A 14 11.10 2.20 20.31
N PHE A 15 11.63 2.93 21.30
CA PHE A 15 13.06 2.89 21.63
C PHE A 15 13.49 1.61 22.36
N THR A 16 12.61 1.00 23.18
CA THR A 16 12.88 -0.29 23.84
C THR A 16 12.86 -1.47 22.87
N ILE A 17 12.13 -1.39 21.76
CA ILE A 17 12.11 -2.41 20.71
C ILE A 17 13.42 -2.40 19.90
N LEU A 18 14.05 -1.24 19.71
CA LEU A 18 15.31 -1.10 18.95
C LEU A 18 16.57 -1.61 19.70
N CYS A 19 16.50 -1.81 21.02
CA CYS A 19 17.65 -2.23 21.85
C CYS A 19 17.67 -3.73 22.21
N ALA A 20 16.78 -4.54 21.61
CA ALA A 20 16.85 -5.98 21.80
C ALA A 20 18.11 -6.56 21.13
N PRO A 21 18.84 -7.51 21.77
CA PRO A 21 19.98 -8.15 21.13
C PRO A 21 19.50 -8.84 19.85
N LEU A 22 20.21 -8.61 18.73
CA LEU A 22 20.03 -9.33 17.47
C LEU A 22 20.33 -10.82 17.71
N THR A 23 19.30 -11.58 18.08
CA THR A 23 19.38 -13.03 18.02
C THR A 23 19.27 -13.44 16.57
N ALA A 24 20.00 -14.48 16.14
CA ALA A 24 19.97 -14.99 14.77
C ALA A 24 18.54 -15.39 14.39
N ALA A 25 17.83 -14.48 13.75
CA ALA A 25 16.48 -14.69 13.25
C ALA A 25 16.60 -15.07 11.77
N SER A 26 15.96 -16.16 11.34
CA SER A 26 15.84 -16.44 9.91
C SER A 26 14.98 -15.36 9.28
N ALA A 27 15.54 -14.57 8.36
CA ALA A 27 14.79 -13.52 7.66
C ALA A 27 13.65 -14.16 6.85
N GLU A 28 12.43 -13.99 7.34
CA GLU A 28 11.22 -14.41 6.64
C GLU A 28 11.01 -13.46 5.44
N ILE A 29 11.00 -14.02 4.23
CA ILE A 29 10.72 -13.27 3.01
C ILE A 29 9.21 -13.26 2.80
N VAL A 30 8.57 -12.15 3.16
CA VAL A 30 7.13 -11.92 2.95
C VAL A 30 6.92 -10.78 1.96
N PRO A 31 5.78 -10.72 1.26
CA PRO A 31 5.43 -9.62 0.38
C PRO A 31 5.49 -8.25 1.07
N PHE A 32 5.72 -7.20 0.29
CA PHE A 32 5.49 -5.84 0.78
C PHE A 32 4.00 -5.60 1.03
N GLU A 33 3.70 -4.87 2.10
CA GLU A 33 2.35 -4.35 2.36
C GLU A 33 2.17 -3.07 1.53
N SER A 34 1.99 -3.24 0.23
CA SER A 34 1.90 -2.17 -0.77
C SER A 34 0.53 -2.16 -1.44
N ALA A 35 0.18 -1.02 -2.01
CA ALA A 35 -0.95 -0.86 -2.93
C ALA A 35 -0.73 0.40 -3.76
N ASN A 36 -1.55 0.63 -4.79
CA ASN A 36 -1.54 1.89 -5.52
C ASN A 36 -2.04 3.03 -4.63
N GLU A 37 -1.13 3.94 -4.22
CA GLU A 37 -1.41 5.07 -3.34
C GLU A 37 -1.93 6.33 -4.08
N SER A 38 -2.35 6.21 -5.35
CA SER A 38 -3.07 7.30 -6.04
C SER A 38 -4.31 7.70 -5.24
N PRO A 39 -4.59 9.01 -5.06
CA PRO A 39 -5.71 9.48 -4.25
C PRO A 39 -7.08 9.02 -4.78
N LEU A 40 -7.19 8.68 -6.07
CA LEU A 40 -8.43 8.17 -6.66
C LEU A 40 -8.55 6.64 -6.60
N VAL A 41 -7.48 5.93 -6.29
CA VAL A 41 -7.45 4.46 -6.20
C VAL A 41 -7.45 4.00 -4.75
N ARG A 42 -6.64 4.62 -3.91
CA ARG A 42 -6.41 4.16 -2.53
C ARG A 42 -7.57 4.40 -1.57
N ILE A 43 -8.62 5.07 -2.02
CA ILE A 43 -9.91 5.22 -1.33
C ILE A 43 -10.75 3.94 -1.37
N TYR A 44 -10.43 2.99 -2.25
CA TYR A 44 -11.10 1.70 -2.36
C TYR A 44 -10.38 0.58 -1.59
N GLY A 45 -11.06 -0.55 -1.44
CA GLY A 45 -10.61 -1.70 -0.67
C GLY A 45 -9.59 -2.59 -1.40
N LEU A 46 -8.67 -2.03 -2.19
CA LEU A 46 -7.58 -2.77 -2.82
C LEU A 46 -6.65 -3.32 -1.72
N PRO A 47 -6.56 -4.64 -1.53
CA PRO A 47 -5.75 -5.22 -0.47
C PRO A 47 -4.27 -5.27 -0.87
N GLY A 48 -3.38 -5.45 0.12
CA GLY A 48 -2.00 -5.91 -0.13
C GLY A 48 -1.97 -7.38 -0.55
N THR A 49 -0.80 -7.89 -0.90
CA THR A 49 -0.58 -9.22 -1.49
C THR A 49 -1.08 -10.37 -0.59
N GLY A 50 -0.97 -10.23 0.73
CA GLY A 50 -1.27 -11.31 1.70
C GLY A 50 -0.02 -12.09 2.11
N ASN A 51 -0.23 -13.19 2.85
CA ASN A 51 0.85 -14.06 3.31
C ASN A 51 0.51 -15.53 2.98
N SER A 52 1.54 -16.32 2.70
CA SER A 52 1.41 -17.75 2.40
C SER A 52 1.21 -18.63 3.64
N THR A 53 1.50 -18.08 4.82
CA THR A 53 1.34 -18.75 6.11
C THR A 53 0.51 -17.89 7.05
N LEU A 54 -0.37 -18.54 7.83
CA LEU A 54 -1.19 -17.89 8.84
C LEU A 54 -0.48 -17.84 10.19
N LEU A 55 -0.92 -16.93 11.03
CA LEU A 55 -0.50 -16.94 12.44
C LEU A 55 -1.04 -18.19 13.15
N PRO A 56 -0.23 -18.88 13.95
CA PRO A 56 -0.70 -19.92 14.85
C PRO A 56 -1.81 -19.43 15.78
N GLN A 57 -2.69 -20.35 16.21
CA GLN A 57 -3.78 -20.01 17.13
C GLN A 57 -3.25 -19.34 18.39
N GLY A 58 -3.88 -18.23 18.76
CA GLY A 58 -3.55 -17.44 19.95
C GLY A 58 -2.43 -16.42 19.74
N GLN A 59 -1.72 -16.44 18.62
CA GLN A 59 -0.71 -15.42 18.30
C GLN A 59 -1.35 -14.15 17.73
N ILE A 60 -0.72 -13.02 18.06
CA ILE A 60 -1.08 -11.70 17.54
C ILE A 60 0.14 -11.13 16.79
N GLU A 61 -0.07 -10.52 15.65
CA GLU A 61 0.91 -9.65 14.99
C GLU A 61 0.35 -8.24 14.91
N VAL A 62 1.12 -7.26 15.35
CA VAL A 62 0.81 -5.83 15.18
C VAL A 62 1.77 -5.25 14.15
N GLY A 63 1.21 -4.54 13.20
CA GLY A 63 1.92 -3.82 12.14
C GLY A 63 1.70 -2.32 12.21
N LEU A 64 2.76 -1.54 12.00
CA LEU A 64 2.72 -0.11 11.75
C LEU A 64 3.23 0.12 10.34
N ASN A 65 2.33 0.49 9.43
CA ASN A 65 2.64 0.74 8.04
C ASN A 65 2.60 2.24 7.77
N PHE A 66 3.67 2.76 7.18
CA PHE A 66 3.80 4.13 6.75
C PHE A 66 4.05 4.16 5.26
N ALA A 67 3.21 4.87 4.51
CA ALA A 67 3.39 5.14 3.09
C ALA A 67 3.40 6.65 2.86
N LEU A 68 4.43 7.12 2.15
CA LEU A 68 4.55 8.51 1.71
C LEU A 68 4.59 8.52 0.18
N SER A 69 3.54 9.01 -0.45
CA SER A 69 3.40 9.08 -1.89
C SER A 69 3.44 10.50 -2.40
N SER A 70 4.14 10.70 -3.52
CA SER A 70 4.11 11.94 -4.29
C SER A 70 3.37 11.70 -5.60
N ASN A 71 2.30 12.44 -5.81
CA ASN A 71 1.47 12.39 -6.99
C ASN A 71 1.76 13.61 -7.87
N TYR A 72 2.08 13.38 -9.13
CA TYR A 72 2.12 14.43 -10.14
C TYR A 72 1.63 13.87 -11.48
N ALA A 73 0.43 14.23 -11.86
CA ALA A 73 -0.10 13.93 -13.18
C ALA A 73 -0.95 15.13 -13.65
N VAL A 74 -0.68 15.58 -14.87
CA VAL A 74 -1.44 16.64 -15.53
C VAL A 74 -1.75 16.17 -16.94
N ASN A 75 -3.02 16.05 -17.26
CA ASN A 75 -3.46 15.61 -18.57
C ASN A 75 -4.79 16.25 -18.94
N ASP A 76 -5.03 16.45 -20.23
CA ASP A 76 -6.28 17.02 -20.73
C ASP A 76 -6.61 16.52 -22.14
N ASN A 77 -7.88 16.60 -22.46
CA ASN A 77 -8.42 16.44 -23.80
C ASN A 77 -9.62 17.38 -24.00
N SER A 78 -10.34 17.27 -25.12
CA SER A 78 -11.46 18.16 -25.43
C SER A 78 -12.64 18.09 -24.43
N ARG A 79 -12.72 17.03 -23.62
CA ARG A 79 -13.84 16.77 -22.68
C ARG A 79 -13.43 16.75 -21.23
N GLU A 80 -12.18 16.43 -20.94
CA GLU A 80 -11.71 16.10 -19.60
C GLU A 80 -10.38 16.80 -19.32
N ASP A 81 -10.20 17.26 -18.09
CA ASP A 81 -8.91 17.68 -17.57
C ASP A 81 -8.69 17.12 -16.15
N ILE A 82 -7.47 16.68 -15.87
CA ILE A 82 -7.07 16.16 -14.57
C ILE A 82 -5.75 16.79 -14.11
N ILE A 83 -5.70 17.14 -12.84
CA ILE A 83 -4.50 17.51 -12.11
C ILE A 83 -4.48 16.69 -10.82
N LEU A 84 -3.47 15.85 -10.67
CA LEU A 84 -3.14 15.20 -9.42
C LEU A 84 -1.75 15.69 -9.01
N ASP A 85 -1.69 16.69 -8.14
CA ASP A 85 -0.47 17.34 -7.70
C ASP A 85 -0.50 17.51 -6.19
N GLY A 86 0.32 16.75 -5.48
CA GLY A 86 0.37 16.76 -4.01
C GLY A 86 0.92 15.48 -3.42
N GLU A 87 1.11 15.51 -2.12
CA GLU A 87 1.62 14.38 -1.35
C GLU A 87 0.55 13.82 -0.43
N THR A 88 0.54 12.48 -0.33
CA THR A 88 -0.30 11.77 0.62
C THR A 88 0.59 10.98 1.58
N THR A 89 0.40 11.21 2.87
CA THR A 89 0.94 10.38 3.93
C THR A 89 -0.16 9.48 4.47
N ARG A 90 0.10 8.17 4.50
CA ARG A 90 -0.79 7.17 5.09
C ARG A 90 -0.06 6.44 6.21
N PHE A 91 -0.60 6.50 7.41
CA PHE A 91 -0.15 5.71 8.54
C PHE A 91 -1.24 4.70 8.91
N THR A 92 -0.93 3.41 8.83
CA THR A 92 -1.90 2.35 9.10
C THR A 92 -1.47 1.53 10.30
N VAL A 93 -2.32 1.45 11.32
CA VAL A 93 -2.21 0.46 12.38
C VAL A 93 -2.94 -0.79 11.93
N ALA A 94 -2.24 -1.93 11.92
CA ALA A 94 -2.79 -3.22 11.55
C ALA A 94 -2.63 -4.20 12.72
N ALA A 95 -3.60 -5.08 12.90
CA ALA A 95 -3.49 -6.21 13.80
C ALA A 95 -4.03 -7.46 13.11
N ARG A 96 -3.34 -8.60 13.28
CA ARG A 96 -3.77 -9.93 12.84
C ARG A 96 -3.77 -10.87 14.03
N TYR A 97 -4.72 -11.79 14.09
CA TYR A 97 -4.90 -12.75 15.17
C TYR A 97 -5.24 -14.13 14.63
N GLY A 98 -4.46 -15.12 15.02
CA GLY A 98 -4.77 -16.52 14.78
C GLY A 98 -5.93 -16.95 15.68
N LEU A 99 -7.18 -16.84 15.19
CA LEU A 99 -8.37 -17.10 15.99
C LEU A 99 -8.57 -18.60 16.27
N LEU A 100 -8.43 -19.41 15.26
CA LEU A 100 -8.57 -20.87 15.30
C LEU A 100 -7.46 -21.51 14.48
N PRO A 101 -7.16 -22.81 14.66
CA PRO A 101 -6.32 -23.51 13.69
C PRO A 101 -6.88 -23.35 12.28
N GLY A 102 -6.12 -22.71 11.39
CA GLY A 102 -6.55 -22.45 10.03
C GLY A 102 -7.48 -21.26 9.81
N LEU A 103 -7.65 -20.36 10.79
CA LEU A 103 -8.41 -19.10 10.60
C LEU A 103 -7.67 -17.94 11.24
N GLU A 104 -7.28 -16.98 10.43
CA GLU A 104 -6.72 -15.69 10.85
C GLU A 104 -7.73 -14.59 10.59
N LEU A 105 -7.91 -13.68 11.54
CA LEU A 105 -8.67 -12.45 11.40
C LEU A 105 -7.77 -11.24 11.56
N GLY A 106 -8.12 -10.12 10.93
CA GLY A 106 -7.36 -8.90 11.07
C GLY A 106 -8.19 -7.64 10.91
N ILE A 107 -7.57 -6.52 11.28
CA ILE A 107 -8.11 -5.17 11.14
C ILE A 107 -6.99 -4.22 10.73
N LYS A 108 -7.30 -3.28 9.84
CA LYS A 108 -6.40 -2.19 9.43
C LYS A 108 -7.13 -0.86 9.56
N ILE A 109 -6.53 0.08 10.28
CA ILE A 109 -7.08 1.42 10.54
C ILE A 109 -6.09 2.45 9.98
N PRO A 110 -6.36 3.05 8.83
CA PRO A 110 -5.49 4.07 8.25
C PRO A 110 -5.80 5.47 8.79
N TYR A 111 -4.77 6.26 9.02
CA TYR A 111 -4.82 7.72 9.16
C TYR A 111 -4.16 8.35 7.96
N ILE A 112 -4.87 9.22 7.26
CA ILE A 112 -4.47 9.77 5.98
C ILE A 112 -4.32 11.27 6.10
N SER A 113 -3.24 11.82 5.51
CA SER A 113 -3.01 13.25 5.39
C SER A 113 -2.66 13.60 3.95
N HIS A 114 -3.40 14.52 3.36
CA HIS A 114 -3.10 15.12 2.06
C HIS A 114 -2.56 16.52 2.26
N ASN A 115 -1.46 16.86 1.60
CA ASN A 115 -0.83 18.18 1.66
C ASN A 115 0.00 18.47 0.40
N GLY A 116 0.56 19.69 0.30
CA GLY A 116 1.43 20.07 -0.81
C GLY A 116 2.81 19.40 -0.76
N GLY A 117 3.20 18.90 0.40
CA GLY A 117 4.41 18.12 0.57
C GLY A 117 5.72 18.89 0.58
N PHE A 118 6.82 18.13 0.36
CA PHE A 118 8.19 18.62 0.35
C PHE A 118 9.11 17.81 -0.60
N LEU A 119 8.58 16.75 -1.24
CA LEU A 119 9.38 15.82 -2.04
C LEU A 119 9.72 16.33 -3.43
N ASP A 120 9.05 17.37 -3.95
CA ASP A 120 9.24 17.85 -5.32
C ASP A 120 10.71 18.06 -5.69
N GLY A 121 11.46 18.78 -4.84
CA GLY A 121 12.88 19.03 -5.07
C GLY A 121 13.74 17.78 -4.99
N PHE A 122 13.40 16.83 -4.13
CA PHE A 122 14.08 15.54 -4.01
C PHE A 122 13.85 14.70 -5.27
N ILE A 123 12.59 14.58 -5.72
CA ILE A 123 12.20 13.78 -6.89
C ILE A 123 12.83 14.35 -8.17
N GLU A 124 12.78 15.67 -8.39
CA GLU A 124 13.45 16.31 -9.52
C GLU A 124 14.96 16.01 -9.56
N SER A 125 15.62 16.07 -8.41
CA SER A 125 17.03 15.77 -8.29
C SER A 125 17.34 14.29 -8.55
N TYR A 126 16.53 13.40 -8.04
CA TYR A 126 16.61 11.96 -8.21
C TYR A 126 16.40 11.55 -9.68
N HIS A 127 15.33 12.05 -10.32
CA HIS A 127 15.05 11.81 -11.74
C HIS A 127 16.19 12.34 -12.63
N SER A 128 16.69 13.55 -12.35
CA SER A 128 17.83 14.12 -13.08
C SER A 128 19.09 13.27 -12.95
N ALA A 129 19.37 12.72 -11.76
CA ALA A 129 20.55 11.89 -11.51
C ALA A 129 20.48 10.53 -12.22
N LEU A 130 19.28 9.95 -12.39
CA LEU A 130 19.07 8.65 -13.03
C LEU A 130 18.63 8.75 -14.49
N GLY A 131 18.42 9.96 -15.03
CA GLY A 131 17.97 10.17 -16.40
C GLY A 131 16.48 9.86 -16.61
N PHE A 132 15.66 9.89 -15.55
CA PHE A 132 14.22 9.70 -15.66
C PHE A 132 13.51 11.00 -16.09
N PRO A 133 12.40 10.91 -16.85
CA PRO A 133 11.64 12.09 -17.26
C PRO A 133 10.91 12.71 -16.06
N ASN A 134 10.91 14.03 -15.94
CA ASN A 134 10.22 14.76 -14.87
C ASN A 134 8.72 15.03 -15.16
N GLY A 135 8.16 14.54 -16.28
CA GLY A 135 6.74 14.64 -16.61
C GLY A 135 6.13 16.06 -16.60
N GLY A 136 6.96 17.11 -16.68
CA GLY A 136 6.50 18.51 -16.57
C GLY A 136 6.50 19.07 -15.15
N ARG A 137 6.80 18.27 -14.10
CA ARG A 137 6.82 18.69 -12.68
C ARG A 137 7.66 19.96 -12.44
N GLY A 138 8.82 20.09 -13.09
CA GLY A 138 9.69 21.28 -12.95
C GLY A 138 9.08 22.60 -13.38
N GLN A 139 7.94 22.60 -14.08
CA GLN A 139 7.18 23.81 -14.49
C GLN A 139 5.97 24.06 -13.59
N ALA A 140 5.59 23.11 -12.73
CA ALA A 140 4.49 23.27 -11.80
C ALA A 140 4.91 24.05 -10.53
N PRO A 141 3.97 24.67 -9.82
CA PRO A 141 4.23 25.24 -8.50
C PRO A 141 4.69 24.14 -7.53
N LYS A 142 5.82 24.36 -6.83
CA LYS A 142 6.32 23.40 -5.86
C LYS A 142 5.45 23.35 -4.61
N ASN A 143 5.38 22.16 -3.99
CA ASN A 143 4.67 21.91 -2.76
C ASN A 143 3.19 22.32 -2.82
N ARG A 144 2.57 22.11 -3.97
CA ARG A 144 1.16 22.39 -4.19
C ARG A 144 0.31 21.18 -3.84
N LEU A 145 -0.86 21.42 -3.25
CA LEU A 145 -1.95 20.45 -3.20
C LEU A 145 -3.05 20.90 -4.16
N LEU A 146 -3.26 20.11 -5.21
CA LEU A 146 -4.39 20.25 -6.11
C LEU A 146 -4.74 18.89 -6.72
N TYR A 147 -5.79 18.25 -6.22
CA TYR A 147 -6.43 17.13 -6.90
C TYR A 147 -7.72 17.66 -7.53
N ARG A 148 -7.76 17.73 -8.86
CA ARG A 148 -8.88 18.24 -9.62
C ARG A 148 -9.16 17.34 -10.81
N TYR A 149 -10.43 17.02 -11.01
CA TYR A 149 -10.90 16.38 -12.22
C TYR A 149 -12.16 17.09 -12.72
N ARG A 150 -12.16 17.46 -13.99
CA ARG A 150 -13.29 18.09 -14.69
C ARG A 150 -13.67 17.26 -15.89
N ARG A 151 -14.96 17.19 -16.17
CA ARG A 151 -15.51 16.52 -17.34
C ARG A 151 -16.68 17.28 -17.90
N ASP A 152 -16.70 17.48 -19.22
CA ASP A 152 -17.73 18.22 -19.96
C ASP A 152 -18.00 19.62 -19.32
N GLY A 153 -16.94 20.30 -18.90
CA GLY A 153 -17.01 21.62 -18.24
C GLY A 153 -17.45 21.61 -16.77
N VAL A 154 -17.78 20.43 -16.20
CA VAL A 154 -18.22 20.28 -14.80
C VAL A 154 -17.06 19.77 -13.94
N GLU A 155 -16.78 20.46 -12.84
CA GLU A 155 -15.82 20.00 -11.83
C GLU A 155 -16.44 18.85 -11.04
N LYS A 156 -15.80 17.68 -11.12
CA LYS A 156 -16.24 16.43 -10.48
C LYS A 156 -15.49 16.15 -9.18
N ILE A 157 -14.23 16.56 -9.10
CA ILE A 157 -13.38 16.46 -7.93
C ILE A 157 -12.60 17.77 -7.81
N ARG A 158 -12.51 18.30 -6.58
CA ARG A 158 -11.60 19.36 -6.22
C ARG A 158 -11.16 19.21 -4.77
N MET A 159 -9.86 19.10 -4.55
CA MET A 159 -9.23 19.22 -3.25
C MET A 159 -7.96 20.05 -3.38
N ASP A 160 -7.96 21.23 -2.77
CA ASP A 160 -6.87 22.21 -2.81
C ASP A 160 -6.50 22.73 -1.42
N SER A 161 -7.04 22.12 -0.39
CA SER A 161 -6.73 22.43 1.01
C SER A 161 -6.26 21.17 1.74
N SER A 162 -5.17 21.32 2.52
CA SER A 162 -4.61 20.21 3.31
C SER A 162 -5.62 19.73 4.35
N GLY A 163 -5.66 18.41 4.54
CA GLY A 163 -6.54 17.78 5.51
C GLY A 163 -6.01 16.44 5.97
N SER A 164 -6.43 16.01 7.15
CA SER A 164 -6.07 14.71 7.68
C SER A 164 -7.20 14.08 8.49
N GLY A 165 -7.20 12.78 8.61
CA GLY A 165 -8.19 12.04 9.40
C GLY A 165 -8.14 10.54 9.17
N ILE A 166 -9.03 9.82 9.82
CA ILE A 166 -9.19 8.38 9.65
C ILE A 166 -9.75 8.09 8.26
N GLY A 167 -9.19 7.10 7.60
CA GLY A 167 -9.70 6.57 6.34
C GLY A 167 -10.66 5.39 6.51
N ASP A 168 -10.93 4.67 5.43
CA ASP A 168 -11.81 3.50 5.46
C ASP A 168 -11.11 2.34 6.18
N VAL A 169 -11.79 1.77 7.18
CA VAL A 169 -11.32 0.62 7.96
C VAL A 169 -11.48 -0.66 7.16
N LEU A 170 -10.46 -1.53 7.17
CA LEU A 170 -10.50 -2.87 6.57
C LEU A 170 -10.56 -3.92 7.67
N LEU A 171 -11.51 -4.86 7.53
CA LEU A 171 -11.53 -6.14 8.25
C LEU A 171 -11.01 -7.22 7.31
N THR A 172 -10.13 -8.10 7.78
CA THR A 172 -9.54 -9.17 6.95
C THR A 172 -9.76 -10.53 7.56
N ALA A 173 -9.83 -11.54 6.70
CA ALA A 173 -9.85 -12.95 7.09
C ALA A 173 -8.97 -13.76 6.12
N ALA A 174 -8.30 -14.78 6.62
CA ALA A 174 -7.49 -15.67 5.81
C ALA A 174 -7.66 -17.13 6.26
N LEU A 175 -7.67 -18.04 5.26
CA LEU A 175 -7.78 -19.49 5.43
C LEU A 175 -6.65 -20.18 4.66
N PRO A 176 -5.96 -21.19 5.20
CA PRO A 176 -4.99 -21.97 4.44
C PRO A 176 -5.74 -22.92 3.50
N LEU A 177 -5.30 -23.00 2.26
CA LEU A 177 -5.75 -24.01 1.31
C LEU A 177 -4.75 -25.16 1.20
N SER A 178 -3.47 -24.86 1.32
CA SER A 178 -2.40 -25.86 1.43
C SER A 178 -1.27 -25.30 2.28
N GLU A 179 -0.63 -26.18 3.04
CA GLU A 179 0.57 -25.89 3.84
C GLU A 179 1.53 -27.06 3.66
N GLU A 180 2.56 -26.87 2.84
CA GLU A 180 3.67 -27.79 2.68
C GLU A 180 4.93 -27.14 3.21
N LYS A 181 6.00 -27.95 3.40
CA LYS A 181 7.23 -27.49 4.06
C LYS A 181 7.83 -26.18 3.49
N ASN A 182 7.70 -25.97 2.18
CA ASN A 182 8.30 -24.84 1.47
C ASN A 182 7.30 -24.10 0.57
N GLN A 183 6.02 -24.41 0.67
CA GLN A 183 4.96 -23.84 -0.17
C GLN A 183 3.68 -23.71 0.64
N GLY A 184 3.07 -22.52 0.56
CA GLY A 184 1.78 -22.27 1.19
C GLY A 184 0.85 -21.55 0.25
N MET A 185 -0.43 -21.92 0.31
CA MET A 185 -1.50 -21.21 -0.41
C MET A 185 -2.59 -20.82 0.57
N THR A 186 -3.06 -19.58 0.47
CA THR A 186 -4.12 -19.04 1.33
C THR A 186 -5.24 -18.43 0.50
N LEU A 187 -6.47 -18.57 0.97
CA LEU A 187 -7.63 -17.80 0.51
C LEU A 187 -7.82 -16.64 1.48
N ASN A 188 -7.87 -15.43 0.94
CA ASN A 188 -7.97 -14.22 1.71
C ASN A 188 -9.24 -13.44 1.35
N ALA A 189 -9.80 -12.74 2.32
CA ALA A 189 -10.91 -11.82 2.16
C ALA A 189 -10.63 -10.51 2.90
N ALA A 190 -11.13 -9.39 2.35
CA ALA A 190 -11.12 -8.10 3.04
C ALA A 190 -12.45 -7.38 2.82
N LEU A 191 -13.01 -6.84 3.89
CA LEU A 191 -14.21 -6.00 3.89
C LEU A 191 -13.82 -4.58 4.29
N LYS A 192 -13.90 -3.64 3.36
CA LYS A 192 -13.71 -2.20 3.62
C LYS A 192 -15.02 -1.57 4.04
N LEU A 193 -15.00 -0.86 5.16
CA LEU A 193 -16.13 -0.10 5.68
C LEU A 193 -15.98 1.38 5.35
N PRO A 194 -17.04 2.10 4.93
CA PRO A 194 -16.99 3.51 4.55
C PRO A 194 -16.92 4.43 5.78
N THR A 195 -15.80 4.40 6.50
CA THR A 195 -15.58 5.19 7.72
C THR A 195 -14.81 6.49 7.46
N GLY A 196 -14.15 6.59 6.32
CA GLY A 196 -13.41 7.77 5.89
C GLY A 196 -14.31 8.83 5.24
N ASP A 197 -13.76 10.02 5.11
CA ASP A 197 -14.42 11.16 4.49
C ASP A 197 -14.13 11.18 2.98
N SER A 198 -15.16 10.98 2.17
CA SER A 198 -15.02 10.92 0.71
C SER A 198 -14.80 12.29 0.07
N ASP A 199 -15.27 13.38 0.69
CA ASP A 199 -15.08 14.75 0.17
C ASP A 199 -13.60 15.16 0.31
N GLN A 200 -12.90 14.53 1.25
CA GLN A 200 -11.46 14.71 1.49
C GLN A 200 -10.61 13.55 0.92
N LEU A 201 -11.15 12.71 0.05
CA LEU A 201 -10.49 11.54 -0.54
C LEU A 201 -9.80 10.62 0.50
N ARG A 202 -10.37 10.53 1.72
CA ARG A 202 -9.94 9.60 2.76
C ARG A 202 -10.74 8.30 2.76
N GLY A 203 -11.76 8.21 1.93
CA GLY A 203 -12.59 7.05 1.66
C GLY A 203 -13.39 7.25 0.39
N SER A 204 -14.00 6.21 -0.13
CA SER A 204 -14.81 6.24 -1.35
C SER A 204 -16.30 6.40 -1.10
N GLY A 205 -16.75 6.27 0.15
CA GLY A 205 -18.17 6.16 0.52
C GLY A 205 -18.80 4.81 0.15
N SER A 206 -18.07 3.89 -0.52
CA SER A 206 -18.54 2.53 -0.83
C SER A 206 -18.15 1.53 0.26
N THR A 207 -18.92 0.45 0.37
CA THR A 207 -18.48 -0.79 1.04
C THR A 207 -17.91 -1.72 -0.02
N ASP A 208 -16.71 -2.25 0.24
CA ASP A 208 -15.99 -3.03 -0.75
C ASP A 208 -15.62 -4.40 -0.17
N LEU A 209 -15.72 -5.45 -0.99
CA LEU A 209 -15.34 -6.82 -0.66
C LEU A 209 -14.25 -7.29 -1.64
N SER A 210 -13.09 -7.65 -1.12
CA SER A 210 -12.01 -8.28 -1.88
C SER A 210 -11.89 -9.75 -1.53
N LEU A 211 -11.67 -10.59 -2.55
CA LEU A 211 -11.34 -12.01 -2.40
C LEU A 211 -10.14 -12.32 -3.30
N TRP A 212 -9.11 -12.96 -2.72
CA TRP A 212 -7.92 -13.33 -3.49
C TRP A 212 -7.24 -14.58 -2.96
N LEU A 213 -6.53 -15.25 -3.87
CA LEU A 213 -5.59 -16.31 -3.56
C LEU A 213 -4.20 -15.71 -3.43
N HIS A 214 -3.44 -16.19 -2.48
CA HIS A 214 -2.02 -15.92 -2.36
C HIS A 214 -1.26 -17.25 -2.27
N GLU A 215 -0.16 -17.35 -3.00
CA GLU A 215 0.75 -18.49 -2.97
C GLU A 215 2.17 -18.00 -2.74
N GLY A 216 2.92 -18.73 -1.94
CA GLY A 216 4.34 -18.52 -1.72
C GLY A 216 5.10 -19.85 -1.74
N ILE A 217 6.25 -19.84 -2.38
CA ILE A 217 7.19 -20.95 -2.39
C ILE A 217 8.57 -20.43 -2.05
N GLY A 218 9.34 -21.19 -1.28
CA GLY A 218 10.69 -20.78 -0.88
C GLY A 218 11.63 -21.96 -0.71
N GLY A 219 12.88 -21.64 -0.46
CA GLY A 219 13.91 -22.65 -0.26
C GLY A 219 15.25 -22.04 0.14
N THR A 220 16.24 -22.88 0.30
CA THR A 220 17.61 -22.48 0.63
C THR A 220 18.52 -22.79 -0.55
N PHE A 221 19.37 -21.84 -0.94
CA PHE A 221 20.39 -22.09 -1.97
C PHE A 221 21.49 -23.02 -1.45
N ALA A 222 22.06 -23.84 -2.32
CA ALA A 222 23.19 -24.71 -1.97
C ALA A 222 24.42 -23.93 -1.46
N THR A 223 24.57 -22.68 -1.86
CA THR A 223 25.64 -21.76 -1.44
C THR A 223 25.31 -20.99 -0.17
N GLY A 224 24.16 -21.27 0.46
CA GLY A 224 23.63 -20.55 1.62
C GLY A 224 22.70 -19.40 1.25
N GLY A 225 21.93 -18.95 2.23
CA GLY A 225 20.87 -17.95 2.06
C GLY A 225 19.55 -18.54 1.57
N ASN A 226 18.45 -17.85 1.87
CA ASN A 226 17.09 -18.27 1.52
C ASN A 226 16.56 -17.47 0.35
N TRP A 227 15.64 -18.05 -0.39
CA TRP A 227 14.89 -17.39 -1.44
C TRP A 227 13.40 -17.66 -1.28
N ALA A 228 12.57 -16.77 -1.76
CA ALA A 228 11.14 -16.99 -1.91
C ALA A 228 10.64 -16.36 -3.22
N SER A 229 9.60 -16.98 -3.78
CA SER A 229 8.76 -16.41 -4.83
C SER A 229 7.32 -16.44 -4.35
N TYR A 230 6.56 -15.40 -4.64
CA TYR A 230 5.18 -15.29 -4.19
C TYR A 230 4.32 -14.59 -5.24
N GLY A 231 3.04 -14.85 -5.17
CA GLY A 231 2.08 -14.20 -6.04
C GLY A 231 0.68 -14.19 -5.46
N SER A 232 -0.13 -13.29 -5.96
CA SER A 232 -1.55 -13.22 -5.63
C SER A 232 -2.38 -12.81 -6.83
N ALA A 233 -3.64 -13.24 -6.84
CA ALA A 233 -4.63 -12.79 -7.81
C ALA A 233 -6.02 -12.79 -7.18
N GLY A 234 -6.82 -11.76 -7.48
CA GLY A 234 -8.13 -11.62 -6.89
C GLY A 234 -9.05 -10.63 -7.58
N LEU A 235 -10.22 -10.50 -7.00
CA LEU A 235 -11.28 -9.61 -7.44
C LEU A 235 -11.75 -8.75 -6.26
N LEU A 236 -11.98 -7.48 -6.55
CA LEU A 236 -12.58 -6.51 -5.66
C LEU A 236 -13.97 -6.16 -6.21
N PHE A 237 -14.99 -6.31 -5.37
CA PHE A 237 -16.35 -5.84 -5.61
C PHE A 237 -16.61 -4.59 -4.77
N MET A 238 -17.21 -3.57 -5.38
CA MET A 238 -17.51 -2.29 -4.73
C MET A 238 -18.99 -1.98 -4.86
N THR A 239 -19.62 -1.56 -3.75
CA THR A 239 -20.92 -0.89 -3.83
C THR A 239 -20.76 0.49 -4.45
N LYS A 240 -21.86 1.16 -4.80
CA LYS A 240 -21.78 2.53 -5.33
C LYS A 240 -21.28 3.48 -4.24
N GLY A 241 -20.16 4.16 -4.51
CA GLY A 241 -19.58 5.18 -3.66
C GLY A 241 -20.05 6.58 -4.05
N THR A 242 -19.39 7.60 -3.48
CA THR A 242 -19.68 9.01 -3.74
C THR A 242 -18.64 9.67 -4.65
N VAL A 243 -17.43 9.10 -4.74
CA VAL A 243 -16.36 9.61 -5.61
C VAL A 243 -16.58 9.09 -7.03
N LEU A 244 -16.85 9.99 -7.99
CA LEU A 244 -17.14 9.69 -9.39
C LEU A 244 -18.18 8.57 -9.60
N PRO A 245 -19.37 8.67 -8.98
CA PRO A 245 -20.32 7.56 -8.88
C PRO A 245 -20.82 7.05 -10.24
N ASP A 246 -20.81 7.91 -11.27
CA ASP A 246 -21.29 7.56 -12.61
C ASP A 246 -20.22 6.88 -13.47
N GLN A 247 -18.95 7.01 -13.07
CA GLN A 247 -17.79 6.39 -13.73
C GLN A 247 -17.25 5.20 -12.95
N GLN A 248 -17.61 5.04 -11.68
CA GLN A 248 -17.11 3.96 -10.82
C GLN A 248 -17.50 2.58 -11.37
N LYS A 249 -16.52 1.71 -11.55
CA LYS A 249 -16.74 0.29 -11.82
C LYS A 249 -17.15 -0.45 -10.56
N ARG A 250 -17.86 -1.56 -10.72
CA ARG A 250 -18.22 -2.43 -9.59
C ARG A 250 -17.19 -3.53 -9.34
N TRP A 251 -16.36 -3.86 -10.32
CA TRP A 251 -15.39 -4.94 -10.27
C TRP A 251 -14.03 -4.45 -10.73
N VAL A 252 -13.02 -4.81 -9.96
CA VAL A 252 -11.61 -4.58 -10.26
C VAL A 252 -10.86 -5.88 -10.06
N GLY A 253 -10.12 -6.33 -11.08
CA GLY A 253 -9.16 -7.40 -10.96
C GLY A 253 -7.84 -6.87 -10.45
N PHE A 254 -7.15 -7.61 -9.58
CA PHE A 254 -5.83 -7.24 -9.09
C PHE A 254 -4.93 -8.46 -8.89
N GLY A 255 -3.65 -8.22 -8.80
CA GLY A 255 -2.66 -9.25 -8.51
C GLY A 255 -1.28 -8.69 -8.25
N SER A 256 -0.41 -9.54 -7.73
CA SER A 256 0.99 -9.24 -7.45
C SER A 256 1.86 -10.45 -7.75
N LEU A 257 3.11 -10.18 -8.10
CA LEU A 257 4.17 -11.17 -8.23
C LEU A 257 5.43 -10.63 -7.58
N GLY A 258 6.18 -11.45 -6.86
CA GLY A 258 7.41 -11.01 -6.25
C GLY A 258 8.39 -12.15 -6.01
N ILE A 259 9.63 -11.73 -5.87
CA ILE A 259 10.75 -12.60 -5.50
C ILE A 259 11.57 -11.93 -4.39
N GLY A 260 12.19 -12.74 -3.57
CA GLY A 260 13.10 -12.26 -2.54
C GLY A 260 14.27 -13.18 -2.33
N TRP A 261 15.33 -12.60 -1.80
CA TRP A 261 16.57 -13.28 -1.45
C TRP A 261 17.09 -12.77 -0.12
N ALA A 262 17.31 -13.66 0.82
CA ALA A 262 17.91 -13.40 2.12
C ALA A 262 19.32 -13.98 2.17
N PRO A 263 20.37 -13.18 1.86
CA PRO A 263 21.76 -13.61 1.97
C PRO A 263 22.20 -13.83 3.42
N LEU A 264 21.53 -13.18 4.37
CA LEU A 264 21.81 -13.22 5.80
C LEU A 264 20.50 -13.47 6.57
N ASP A 265 20.60 -14.04 7.76
CA ASP A 265 19.43 -14.34 8.60
C ASP A 265 18.65 -13.10 9.05
N TRP A 266 19.25 -11.92 8.99
CA TRP A 266 18.63 -10.65 9.41
C TRP A 266 18.30 -9.71 8.25
N LEU A 267 18.72 -10.03 6.99
CA LEU A 267 18.57 -9.15 5.82
C LEU A 267 18.01 -9.90 4.63
N SER A 268 16.94 -9.38 4.03
CA SER A 268 16.45 -9.82 2.72
C SER A 268 16.26 -8.67 1.76
N PHE A 269 16.42 -8.95 0.47
CA PHE A 269 16.09 -8.07 -0.65
C PHE A 269 14.86 -8.61 -1.36
N LYS A 270 14.00 -7.72 -1.83
CA LYS A 270 12.74 -8.08 -2.49
C LYS A 270 12.46 -7.19 -3.69
N VAL A 271 11.87 -7.79 -4.72
CA VAL A 271 11.27 -7.09 -5.85
C VAL A 271 9.85 -7.62 -6.01
N GLN A 272 8.89 -6.71 -6.12
CA GLN A 272 7.47 -7.03 -6.25
C GLN A 272 6.84 -6.15 -7.33
N ALA A 273 5.99 -6.71 -8.16
CA ALA A 273 5.14 -6.00 -9.09
C ALA A 273 3.69 -6.15 -8.66
N ASP A 274 2.97 -5.04 -8.53
CA ASP A 274 1.54 -4.99 -8.24
C ASP A 274 0.79 -4.44 -9.44
N ALA A 275 -0.36 -5.02 -9.75
CA ALA A 275 -1.20 -4.61 -10.88
C ALA A 275 -2.67 -4.62 -10.53
N HIS A 276 -3.44 -3.72 -11.17
CA HIS A 276 -4.89 -3.76 -11.11
C HIS A 276 -5.53 -3.21 -12.39
N THR A 277 -6.79 -3.63 -12.64
CA THR A 277 -7.62 -3.04 -13.70
C THR A 277 -8.19 -1.70 -13.23
N PRO A 278 -8.67 -0.83 -14.16
CA PRO A 278 -9.15 0.51 -13.79
C PRO A 278 -10.36 0.46 -12.84
N PHE A 279 -10.39 1.40 -11.90
CA PHE A 279 -11.51 1.62 -10.97
C PHE A 279 -12.67 2.40 -11.60
N PHE A 280 -12.39 3.14 -12.66
CA PHE A 280 -13.37 3.95 -13.35
C PHE A 280 -13.47 3.58 -14.83
N SER A 281 -14.55 3.99 -15.48
CA SER A 281 -14.84 3.84 -16.91
C SER A 281 -15.19 5.19 -17.53
N ASP A 282 -15.49 5.17 -18.82
CA ASP A 282 -15.98 6.33 -19.56
C ASP A 282 -15.05 7.56 -19.48
N SER A 283 -13.75 7.32 -19.54
CA SER A 283 -12.70 8.34 -19.63
C SER A 283 -11.63 7.93 -20.62
N ASP A 284 -11.08 8.89 -21.35
CA ASP A 284 -9.93 8.70 -22.25
C ASP A 284 -8.61 9.04 -21.54
N LEU A 285 -8.67 9.53 -20.28
CA LEU A 285 -7.49 9.82 -19.47
C LEU A 285 -6.98 8.55 -18.78
N LYS A 286 -5.67 8.27 -18.91
CA LYS A 286 -5.03 7.11 -18.31
C LYS A 286 -5.15 7.10 -16.77
N GLU A 287 -5.02 8.26 -16.16
CA GLU A 287 -5.13 8.51 -14.72
C GLU A 287 -6.47 8.02 -14.14
N ILE A 288 -7.49 7.89 -14.99
CA ILE A 288 -8.85 7.48 -14.63
C ILE A 288 -9.12 6.02 -15.05
N ALA A 289 -8.84 5.68 -16.32
CA ALA A 289 -9.40 4.48 -16.95
C ALA A 289 -8.37 3.49 -17.50
N ALA A 290 -7.09 3.59 -17.14
CA ALA A 290 -6.09 2.60 -17.54
C ALA A 290 -5.81 1.55 -16.46
N ASN A 291 -5.22 0.42 -16.89
CA ASN A 291 -4.61 -0.54 -15.97
C ASN A 291 -3.38 0.09 -15.33
N ALA A 292 -3.13 -0.23 -14.06
CA ALA A 292 -1.93 0.19 -13.35
C ALA A 292 -1.00 -0.99 -13.12
N VAL A 293 0.29 -0.74 -13.26
CA VAL A 293 1.36 -1.66 -12.87
C VAL A 293 2.45 -0.84 -12.19
N GLN A 294 2.79 -1.21 -10.96
CA GLN A 294 3.87 -0.58 -10.20
C GLN A 294 4.92 -1.61 -9.80
N LEU A 295 6.17 -1.18 -9.71
CA LEU A 295 7.29 -1.99 -9.27
C LEU A 295 7.76 -1.49 -7.91
N ILE A 296 7.89 -2.40 -6.96
CA ILE A 296 8.40 -2.13 -5.63
C ILE A 296 9.75 -2.84 -5.46
N VAL A 297 10.76 -2.11 -5.02
CA VAL A 297 12.10 -2.62 -4.74
C VAL A 297 12.48 -2.26 -3.31
N GLY A 298 13.09 -3.18 -2.59
CA GLY A 298 13.53 -2.94 -1.23
C GLY A 298 13.92 -4.21 -0.51
N GLY A 299 13.61 -4.29 0.79
CA GLY A 299 13.99 -5.45 1.60
C GLY A 299 13.42 -5.42 3.00
N THR A 300 13.85 -6.40 3.80
CA THR A 300 13.48 -6.55 5.21
C THR A 300 14.72 -6.58 6.08
N ILE A 301 14.69 -5.86 7.19
CA ILE A 301 15.64 -5.97 8.28
C ILE A 301 14.92 -6.66 9.45
N SER A 302 15.36 -7.87 9.81
CA SER A 302 14.83 -8.62 10.95
C SER A 302 15.66 -8.30 12.20
N PHE A 303 15.05 -7.66 13.19
CA PHE A 303 15.69 -7.35 14.47
C PHE A 303 15.65 -8.54 15.43
N SER A 304 14.67 -9.42 15.27
CA SER A 304 14.50 -10.67 16.02
C SER A 304 13.59 -11.62 15.23
N GLU A 305 13.36 -12.83 15.72
CA GLU A 305 12.36 -13.77 15.16
C GLU A 305 10.93 -13.21 15.14
N ARG A 306 10.66 -12.16 15.92
CA ARG A 306 9.34 -11.59 16.09
C ARG A 306 9.18 -10.20 15.50
N THR A 307 10.29 -9.47 15.31
CA THR A 307 10.24 -8.04 14.91
C THR A 307 11.05 -7.81 13.65
N ALA A 308 10.41 -7.24 12.63
CA ALA A 308 11.03 -6.94 11.35
C ALA A 308 10.54 -5.60 10.81
N LEU A 309 11.39 -4.93 10.04
CA LEU A 309 11.12 -3.69 9.31
C LEU A 309 11.28 -3.94 7.82
N ASP A 310 10.21 -3.77 7.07
CA ASP A 310 10.25 -3.69 5.61
C ASP A 310 10.48 -2.24 5.18
N ILE A 311 11.36 -2.05 4.20
CA ILE A 311 11.64 -0.77 3.56
C ILE A 311 11.51 -0.98 2.05
N GLY A 312 10.69 -0.20 1.38
CA GLY A 312 10.48 -0.31 -0.06
C GLY A 312 10.24 1.04 -0.72
N VAL A 313 10.58 1.11 -2.00
CA VAL A 313 10.26 2.22 -2.89
C VAL A 313 9.50 1.66 -4.08
N SER A 314 8.42 2.31 -4.45
CA SER A 314 7.59 1.95 -5.60
C SER A 314 7.66 3.05 -6.66
N GLU A 315 7.70 2.62 -7.92
CA GLU A 315 7.66 3.44 -9.12
C GLU A 315 6.53 2.97 -10.04
N ASP A 316 5.91 3.91 -10.77
CA ASP A 316 4.88 3.62 -11.76
C ASP A 316 5.49 3.11 -13.08
N LEU A 317 5.18 1.87 -13.46
CA LEU A 317 5.63 1.31 -14.74
C LEU A 317 4.73 1.68 -15.93
N THR A 318 3.48 2.02 -15.68
CA THR A 318 2.47 2.31 -16.73
C THR A 318 2.24 3.79 -16.98
N VAL A 319 3.01 4.64 -16.35
CA VAL A 319 3.05 6.10 -16.42
C VAL A 319 1.68 6.78 -16.22
N ASN A 320 1.55 7.55 -15.16
CA ASN A 320 0.38 8.31 -14.74
C ASN A 320 -0.82 7.45 -14.25
N THR A 321 -0.61 6.19 -13.87
CA THR A 321 -1.69 5.34 -13.32
C THR A 321 -1.54 5.05 -11.82
N SER A 322 -0.38 5.37 -11.27
CA SER A 322 -0.04 5.34 -9.85
C SER A 322 0.83 6.55 -9.49
N PRO A 323 1.13 6.82 -8.20
CA PRO A 323 2.03 7.91 -7.84
C PRO A 323 3.41 7.75 -8.48
N ASP A 324 4.09 8.86 -8.76
CA ASP A 324 5.45 8.86 -9.32
C ASP A 324 6.41 8.07 -8.45
N VAL A 325 6.31 8.25 -7.13
CA VAL A 325 7.11 7.51 -6.16
C VAL A 325 6.33 7.30 -4.87
N VAL A 326 6.48 6.11 -4.26
CA VAL A 326 5.98 5.84 -2.91
C VAL A 326 7.09 5.22 -2.07
N PHE A 327 7.31 5.77 -0.89
CA PHE A 327 8.17 5.19 0.13
C PHE A 327 7.33 4.40 1.13
N TYR A 328 7.66 3.12 1.33
CA TYR A 328 6.99 2.23 2.27
C TYR A 328 7.92 1.85 3.42
N PHE A 329 7.37 1.91 4.64
CA PHE A 329 8.01 1.40 5.86
C PHE A 329 6.98 0.62 6.65
N THR A 330 7.24 -0.66 6.90
CA THR A 330 6.32 -1.51 7.67
C THR A 330 7.08 -2.18 8.81
N LEU A 331 6.84 -1.71 10.03
CA LEU A 331 7.32 -2.38 11.24
C LEU A 331 6.26 -3.38 11.70
N ARG A 332 6.63 -4.65 11.86
CA ARG A 332 5.75 -5.70 12.37
C ARG A 332 6.38 -6.42 13.56
N THR A 333 5.53 -6.78 14.53
CA THR A 333 5.96 -7.51 15.72
C THR A 333 4.91 -8.56 16.10
N ARG A 334 5.36 -9.79 16.39
CA ARG A 334 4.54 -10.93 16.84
C ARG A 334 4.64 -11.10 18.36
N PHE A 335 3.52 -11.48 18.97
CA PHE A 335 3.38 -11.70 20.41
C PHE A 335 2.81 -13.10 20.71
#